data_7f6ab5f603d1c4482d0aa192c0bf9504
#
_entry.id   7f6ab5f603d1c4482d0aa192c0bf9504
#
_cell.length_a   1.000
_cell.length_b   1.000
_cell.length_c   1.000
_cell.angle_alpha   90.00
_cell.angle_beta   90.00
_cell.angle_gamma   90.00
#
_symmetry.space_group_name_H-M   'P 1'
#
loop_
_entity.id
_entity.type
_entity.pdbx_description
1 polymer ?
#
loop_
_entity_poly.entity_id
_entity_poly.type
_entity_poly.pdbx_seq_one_letter_code
_entity_poly.pdbx_strand_id
1 'polypeptide(L)'
;MRCKNCNIKFEVVYFNQKFCSNKCKHKAEKQPKKKPKRLYKCKQCKTLFERMKPLQAVCSPICAIEYSKVLEEKKKRKETRELKQQMKTWMDYYQDALKVFNSYIRERDKNEKCISCDAAPGTYRLTSGHYFPQGQNKSVALDEDNAHAQCWFNCNKNKSGNLAEYYPRLIKKIGQKRFDELEQRKNSLKKYSIPELIEIKVIFKDKLKKLKTK
;
A
#
# COMPACT_ATOMS: atom_id res chain seq x y z
N MET A 1 36.42 -57.09 -8.10
CA MET A 1 35.45 -56.08 -7.67
C MET A 1 34.40 -56.73 -6.78
N ARG A 2 33.69 -55.98 -5.89
CA ARG A 2 32.57 -56.51 -5.09
C ARG A 2 31.24 -56.14 -5.71
N CYS A 3 30.31 -57.10 -5.80
CA CYS A 3 28.96 -56.92 -6.34
C CYS A 3 28.15 -55.92 -5.51
N LYS A 4 27.53 -54.90 -6.10
CA LYS A 4 26.73 -53.88 -5.41
C LYS A 4 25.41 -54.40 -4.80
N ASN A 5 24.98 -55.63 -5.14
CA ASN A 5 23.77 -56.18 -4.59
C ASN A 5 24.01 -57.26 -3.49
N CYS A 6 24.96 -58.20 -3.71
CA CYS A 6 25.20 -59.34 -2.80
C CYS A 6 26.56 -59.26 -2.09
N ASN A 7 27.40 -58.26 -2.37
CA ASN A 7 28.73 -57.97 -1.82
C ASN A 7 29.77 -59.08 -2.06
N ILE A 8 29.46 -60.11 -2.85
CA ILE A 8 30.42 -61.17 -3.24
C ILE A 8 31.44 -60.60 -4.18
N LYS A 9 32.74 -61.07 -4.00
CA LYS A 9 33.85 -60.70 -4.88
C LYS A 9 33.71 -61.43 -6.21
N PHE A 10 33.84 -60.76 -7.36
CA PHE A 10 33.74 -61.32 -8.68
C PHE A 10 34.77 -60.71 -9.63
N GLU A 11 35.12 -61.41 -10.68
CA GLU A 11 35.98 -60.91 -11.77
C GLU A 11 35.14 -60.11 -12.76
N VAL A 12 35.72 -58.94 -13.15
CA VAL A 12 35.04 -58.03 -14.09
C VAL A 12 35.31 -58.50 -15.52
N VAL A 13 34.24 -58.81 -16.23
CA VAL A 13 34.33 -59.32 -17.63
C VAL A 13 34.21 -58.20 -18.65
N TYR A 14 33.57 -57.07 -18.28
CA TYR A 14 33.42 -55.92 -19.16
C TYR A 14 33.48 -54.59 -18.39
N PHE A 15 33.82 -53.53 -19.10
CA PHE A 15 33.94 -52.20 -18.55
C PHE A 15 32.66 -51.74 -17.84
N ASN A 16 32.77 -51.20 -16.65
CA ASN A 16 31.66 -50.75 -15.80
C ASN A 16 30.72 -51.82 -15.20
N GLN A 17 31.11 -53.12 -15.20
CA GLN A 17 30.34 -54.17 -14.54
C GLN A 17 30.27 -53.92 -13.01
N LYS A 18 29.04 -53.71 -12.49
CA LYS A 18 28.80 -53.40 -11.07
C LYS A 18 28.18 -54.62 -10.31
N PHE A 19 27.74 -55.65 -11.01
CA PHE A 19 27.03 -56.82 -10.46
C PHE A 19 27.63 -58.12 -10.95
N CYS A 20 27.72 -59.12 -10.06
CA CYS A 20 28.28 -60.45 -10.41
C CYS A 20 27.40 -61.26 -11.39
N SER A 21 26.14 -60.95 -11.51
CA SER A 21 25.20 -61.62 -12.41
C SER A 21 24.02 -60.72 -12.78
N ASN A 22 23.28 -61.09 -13.87
CA ASN A 22 22.05 -60.42 -14.27
C ASN A 22 20.95 -60.48 -13.18
N LYS A 23 20.90 -61.61 -12.42
CA LYS A 23 19.99 -61.71 -11.23
C LYS A 23 20.27 -60.65 -10.20
N CYS A 24 21.53 -60.34 -9.90
CA CYS A 24 21.92 -59.31 -8.98
C CYS A 24 21.62 -57.91 -9.52
N LYS A 25 21.78 -57.69 -10.82
CA LYS A 25 21.41 -56.46 -11.49
C LYS A 25 19.91 -56.19 -11.39
N HIS A 26 19.08 -57.13 -11.79
CA HIS A 26 17.63 -57.00 -11.73
C HIS A 26 17.05 -56.85 -10.30
N LYS A 27 17.69 -57.52 -9.29
CA LYS A 27 17.30 -57.32 -7.89
C LYS A 27 17.62 -55.90 -7.42
N ALA A 28 18.76 -55.31 -7.80
CA ALA A 28 19.13 -53.96 -7.49
C ALA A 28 18.26 -52.91 -8.18
N GLU A 29 17.87 -53.20 -9.43
CA GLU A 29 16.96 -52.30 -10.23
C GLU A 29 15.53 -52.32 -9.74
N LYS A 30 15.04 -53.40 -9.13
CA LYS A 30 13.68 -53.54 -8.57
C LYS A 30 13.50 -52.84 -7.21
N GLN A 31 14.58 -52.38 -6.55
CA GLN A 31 14.43 -51.60 -5.32
C GLN A 31 13.93 -50.21 -5.69
N PRO A 32 12.72 -49.80 -5.28
CA PRO A 32 12.23 -48.47 -5.55
C PRO A 32 13.13 -47.44 -4.86
N LYS A 33 13.79 -46.61 -5.62
CA LYS A 33 14.54 -45.47 -5.05
C LYS A 33 13.51 -44.60 -4.35
N LYS A 34 13.49 -44.62 -3.02
CA LYS A 34 12.65 -43.71 -2.21
C LYS A 34 13.07 -42.28 -2.54
N LYS A 35 12.26 -41.59 -3.34
CA LYS A 35 12.47 -40.15 -3.60
C LYS A 35 12.37 -39.42 -2.25
N PRO A 36 13.23 -38.44 -2.00
CA PRO A 36 13.15 -37.64 -0.76
C PRO A 36 11.74 -36.99 -0.68
N LYS A 37 11.10 -37.14 0.45
CA LYS A 37 9.78 -36.58 0.69
C LYS A 37 9.88 -35.05 0.75
N ARG A 38 9.14 -34.36 -0.14
CA ARG A 38 9.13 -32.90 -0.19
C ARG A 38 8.21 -32.35 0.89
N LEU A 39 8.78 -31.53 1.79
CA LEU A 39 8.02 -30.84 2.83
C LEU A 39 7.43 -29.52 2.29
N TYR A 40 6.23 -29.19 2.73
CA TYR A 40 5.50 -27.99 2.34
C TYR A 40 5.09 -27.19 3.57
N LYS A 41 5.06 -25.88 3.47
CA LYS A 41 4.66 -25.00 4.55
C LYS A 41 3.13 -24.90 4.63
N CYS A 42 2.54 -25.23 5.79
CA CYS A 42 1.10 -25.09 6.02
C CYS A 42 0.66 -23.62 5.85
N LYS A 43 -0.40 -23.36 5.09
CA LYS A 43 -0.88 -21.99 4.86
C LYS A 43 -1.47 -21.36 6.12
N GLN A 44 -1.95 -22.14 7.08
CA GLN A 44 -2.49 -21.66 8.36
C GLN A 44 -1.41 -21.52 9.44
N CYS A 45 -0.91 -22.63 9.99
CA CYS A 45 0.02 -22.61 11.13
C CYS A 45 1.50 -22.41 10.75
N LYS A 46 1.83 -22.38 9.45
CA LYS A 46 3.19 -22.21 8.91
C LYS A 46 4.17 -23.35 9.19
N THR A 47 3.79 -24.43 9.88
CA THR A 47 4.63 -25.60 10.10
C THR A 47 4.88 -26.36 8.80
N LEU A 48 6.03 -27.05 8.73
CA LEU A 48 6.36 -27.91 7.60
C LEU A 48 5.63 -29.25 7.74
N PHE A 49 5.06 -29.74 6.65
CA PHE A 49 4.33 -31.00 6.60
C PHE A 49 4.51 -31.72 5.27
N GLU A 50 4.31 -33.03 5.27
CA GLU A 50 4.27 -33.85 4.08
C GLU A 50 2.85 -33.89 3.50
N ARG A 51 2.67 -33.57 2.21
CA ARG A 51 1.37 -33.64 1.56
C ARG A 51 0.93 -35.09 1.36
N MET A 52 -0.25 -35.41 1.84
CA MET A 52 -0.92 -36.70 1.61
C MET A 52 -1.69 -36.72 0.27
N LYS A 53 -2.14 -35.56 -0.19
CA LYS A 53 -2.91 -35.37 -1.44
C LYS A 53 -2.30 -34.26 -2.30
N PRO A 54 -2.39 -34.35 -3.63
CA PRO A 54 -2.07 -33.23 -4.51
C PRO A 54 -2.88 -31.99 -4.09
N LEU A 55 -2.24 -30.80 -4.13
CA LEU A 55 -2.87 -29.52 -3.77
C LEU A 55 -3.23 -29.33 -2.28
N GLN A 56 -2.88 -30.24 -1.39
CA GLN A 56 -3.10 -30.05 0.04
C GLN A 56 -2.34 -28.79 0.52
N ALA A 57 -3.09 -27.80 1.01
CA ALA A 57 -2.56 -26.48 1.41
C ALA A 57 -2.24 -26.38 2.91
N VAL A 58 -2.79 -27.26 3.74
CA VAL A 58 -2.74 -27.23 5.20
C VAL A 58 -2.40 -28.61 5.79
N CYS A 59 -1.79 -28.64 6.97
CA CYS A 59 -1.26 -29.88 7.58
C CYS A 59 -2.34 -30.76 8.22
N SER A 60 -3.45 -30.20 8.70
CA SER A 60 -4.46 -30.93 9.49
C SER A 60 -5.89 -30.46 9.17
N PRO A 61 -6.93 -31.25 9.55
CA PRO A 61 -8.32 -30.83 9.44
C PRO A 61 -8.63 -29.55 10.25
N ILE A 62 -8.05 -29.38 11.43
CA ILE A 62 -8.20 -28.17 12.25
C ILE A 62 -7.68 -26.95 11.46
N CYS A 63 -6.46 -27.02 10.92
CA CYS A 63 -5.92 -25.98 10.07
C CYS A 63 -6.76 -25.74 8.80
N ALA A 64 -7.44 -26.74 8.28
CA ALA A 64 -8.33 -26.59 7.13
C ALA A 64 -9.57 -25.75 7.49
N ILE A 65 -10.20 -26.02 8.63
CA ILE A 65 -11.35 -25.25 9.15
C ILE A 65 -10.97 -23.79 9.39
N GLU A 66 -9.85 -23.56 10.09
CA GLU A 66 -9.38 -22.21 10.37
C GLU A 66 -8.99 -21.45 9.09
N TYR A 67 -8.31 -22.11 8.17
CA TYR A 67 -7.91 -21.52 6.90
C TYR A 67 -9.12 -21.20 6.01
N SER A 68 -10.17 -22.04 6.00
CA SER A 68 -11.41 -21.76 5.27
C SER A 68 -12.10 -20.51 5.83
N LYS A 69 -12.17 -20.33 7.16
CA LYS A 69 -12.69 -19.09 7.78
C LYS A 69 -11.92 -17.86 7.34
N VAL A 70 -10.59 -17.93 7.32
CA VAL A 70 -9.74 -16.81 6.84
C VAL A 70 -10.00 -16.48 5.37
N LEU A 71 -10.20 -17.49 4.52
CA LEU A 71 -10.53 -17.28 3.11
C LEU A 71 -11.92 -16.66 2.93
N GLU A 72 -12.89 -17.13 3.70
CA GLU A 72 -14.25 -16.57 3.68
C GLU A 72 -14.29 -15.11 4.13
N GLU A 73 -13.59 -14.78 5.21
CA GLU A 73 -13.46 -13.37 5.64
C GLU A 73 -12.78 -12.49 4.58
N LYS A 74 -11.73 -13.00 3.94
CA LYS A 74 -11.06 -12.28 2.85
C LYS A 74 -12.01 -12.03 1.68
N LYS A 75 -12.83 -13.03 1.33
CA LYS A 75 -13.84 -12.91 0.28
C LYS A 75 -14.88 -11.86 0.65
N LYS A 76 -15.47 -11.93 1.85
CA LYS A 76 -16.43 -10.93 2.36
C LYS A 76 -15.85 -9.51 2.38
N ARG A 77 -14.59 -9.34 2.83
CA ARG A 77 -13.92 -8.04 2.82
C ARG A 77 -13.71 -7.49 1.40
N LYS A 78 -13.40 -8.38 0.43
CA LYS A 78 -13.26 -8.00 -0.98
C LYS A 78 -14.61 -7.54 -1.55
N GLU A 79 -15.66 -8.34 -1.38
CA GLU A 79 -17.03 -8.03 -1.83
C GLU A 79 -17.53 -6.71 -1.21
N THR A 80 -17.34 -6.52 0.10
CA THR A 80 -17.70 -5.26 0.78
C THR A 80 -16.94 -4.05 0.21
N ARG A 81 -15.66 -4.22 -0.12
CA ARG A 81 -14.85 -3.15 -0.72
C ARG A 81 -15.33 -2.81 -2.12
N GLU A 82 -15.65 -3.82 -2.93
CA GLU A 82 -16.17 -3.64 -4.29
C GLU A 82 -17.53 -2.94 -4.26
N LEU A 83 -18.43 -3.38 -3.37
CA LEU A 83 -19.73 -2.76 -3.16
C LEU A 83 -19.58 -1.30 -2.72
N LYS A 84 -18.74 -1.01 -1.72
CA LYS A 84 -18.44 0.37 -1.30
C LYS A 84 -17.87 1.22 -2.43
N GLN A 85 -17.06 0.64 -3.33
CA GLN A 85 -16.53 1.37 -4.47
C GLN A 85 -17.62 1.72 -5.48
N GLN A 86 -18.55 0.79 -5.74
CA GLN A 86 -19.70 1.03 -6.63
C GLN A 86 -20.67 2.08 -6.07
N MET A 87 -20.82 2.14 -4.74
CA MET A 87 -21.71 3.10 -4.07
C MET A 87 -21.08 4.49 -3.86
N LYS A 88 -19.83 4.71 -4.26
CA LYS A 88 -19.18 6.01 -4.07
C LYS A 88 -19.89 7.12 -4.82
N THR A 89 -20.22 8.17 -4.08
CA THR A 89 -20.79 9.41 -4.59
C THR A 89 -19.68 10.38 -5.04
N TRP A 90 -20.05 11.44 -5.76
CA TRP A 90 -19.12 12.53 -6.08
C TRP A 90 -18.43 13.09 -4.83
N MET A 91 -19.18 13.22 -3.73
CA MET A 91 -18.65 13.75 -2.47
C MET A 91 -17.55 12.83 -1.88
N ASP A 92 -17.69 11.51 -2.01
CA ASP A 92 -16.67 10.56 -1.55
C ASP A 92 -15.36 10.71 -2.34
N TYR A 93 -15.45 10.89 -3.66
CA TYR A 93 -14.27 11.14 -4.50
C TYR A 93 -13.61 12.48 -4.15
N TYR A 94 -14.41 13.52 -3.92
CA TYR A 94 -13.91 14.83 -3.51
C TYR A 94 -13.20 14.76 -2.14
N GLN A 95 -13.79 14.11 -1.14
CA GLN A 95 -13.17 13.94 0.18
C GLN A 95 -11.89 13.09 0.11
N ASP A 96 -11.87 12.06 -0.72
CA ASP A 96 -10.68 11.25 -0.96
C ASP A 96 -9.53 12.09 -1.55
N ALA A 97 -9.81 12.92 -2.56
CA ALA A 97 -8.82 13.82 -3.15
C ALA A 97 -8.32 14.86 -2.14
N LEU A 98 -9.25 15.48 -1.41
CA LEU A 98 -8.96 16.49 -0.40
C LEU A 98 -8.10 15.95 0.74
N LYS A 99 -8.36 14.71 1.18
CA LYS A 99 -7.55 14.04 2.22
C LYS A 99 -6.09 13.86 1.79
N VAL A 100 -5.86 13.45 0.55
CA VAL A 100 -4.52 13.27 0.00
C VAL A 100 -3.85 14.63 -0.21
N PHE A 101 -4.56 15.62 -0.77
CA PHE A 101 -4.09 16.99 -0.93
C PHE A 101 -3.66 17.59 0.42
N ASN A 102 -4.50 17.55 1.44
CA ASN A 102 -4.17 18.07 2.77
C ASN A 102 -2.96 17.36 3.40
N SER A 103 -2.78 16.06 3.11
CA SER A 103 -1.59 15.33 3.57
C SER A 103 -0.33 15.78 2.84
N TYR A 104 -0.43 16.07 1.54
CA TYR A 104 0.65 16.66 0.76
C TYR A 104 1.04 18.04 1.27
N ILE A 105 0.08 18.94 1.51
CA ILE A 105 0.36 20.29 2.04
C ILE A 105 1.07 20.21 3.39
N ARG A 106 0.62 19.34 4.30
CA ARG A 106 1.30 19.15 5.61
C ARG A 106 2.73 18.63 5.46
N GLU A 107 3.00 17.77 4.49
CA GLU A 107 4.37 17.28 4.25
C GLU A 107 5.23 18.33 3.55
N ARG A 108 4.65 19.05 2.56
CA ARG A 108 5.33 20.14 1.84
C ARG A 108 5.83 21.22 2.80
N ASP A 109 4.96 21.61 3.72
CA ASP A 109 5.18 22.75 4.60
C ASP A 109 5.58 22.34 6.04
N LYS A 110 6.02 21.09 6.27
CA LYS A 110 6.30 20.58 7.63
C LYS A 110 7.37 21.38 8.40
N ASN A 111 8.28 22.01 7.67
CA ASN A 111 9.35 22.84 8.23
C ASN A 111 9.05 24.35 8.14
N GLU A 112 7.85 24.73 7.67
CA GLU A 112 7.43 26.12 7.55
C GLU A 112 6.79 26.62 8.87
N LYS A 113 6.89 27.92 9.09
CA LYS A 113 6.14 28.59 10.16
C LYS A 113 4.65 28.60 9.87
N CYS A 114 3.82 28.71 10.91
CA CYS A 114 2.40 28.94 10.73
C CYS A 114 2.16 30.20 9.90
N ILE A 115 1.43 30.05 8.79
CA ILE A 115 1.17 31.18 7.87
C ILE A 115 0.43 32.35 8.53
N SER A 116 -0.31 32.13 9.63
CA SER A 116 -1.14 33.14 10.27
C SER A 116 -0.58 33.72 11.59
N CYS A 117 0.45 33.12 12.21
CA CYS A 117 0.96 33.62 13.49
C CYS A 117 2.47 33.43 13.69
N ASP A 118 3.19 33.03 12.66
CA ASP A 118 4.63 32.77 12.66
C ASP A 118 5.14 31.78 13.72
N ALA A 119 4.26 30.99 14.34
CA ALA A 119 4.66 29.94 15.27
C ALA A 119 5.64 28.98 14.57
N ALA A 120 6.72 28.62 15.29
CA ALA A 120 7.79 27.80 14.73
C ALA A 120 7.32 26.34 14.45
N PRO A 121 7.88 25.68 13.43
CA PRO A 121 7.59 24.26 13.15
C PRO A 121 7.86 23.40 14.39
N GLY A 122 7.02 22.39 14.64
CA GLY A 122 7.13 21.49 15.79
C GLY A 122 6.55 22.04 17.10
N THR A 123 6.27 23.35 17.20
CA THR A 123 5.66 23.94 18.41
C THR A 123 4.14 23.89 18.42
N TYR A 124 3.52 23.43 17.33
CA TYR A 124 2.08 23.38 17.18
C TYR A 124 1.64 22.13 16.38
N ARG A 125 0.38 21.75 16.55
CA ARG A 125 -0.23 20.72 15.71
C ARG A 125 -0.47 21.29 14.32
N LEU A 126 0.28 20.81 13.33
CA LEU A 126 0.21 21.24 11.93
C LEU A 126 -1.09 20.82 11.28
N THR A 127 -1.76 21.74 10.60
CA THR A 127 -2.87 21.48 9.67
C THR A 127 -2.63 22.16 8.33
N SER A 128 -3.34 21.71 7.30
CA SER A 128 -3.46 22.39 6.02
C SER A 128 -4.55 23.46 6.18
N GLY A 129 -4.17 24.71 6.40
CA GLY A 129 -5.10 25.82 6.49
C GLY A 129 -5.41 26.38 5.10
N HIS A 130 -6.68 26.56 4.77
CA HIS A 130 -7.14 27.14 3.51
C HIS A 130 -7.47 28.62 3.73
N TYR A 131 -6.96 29.50 2.86
CA TYR A 131 -7.31 30.90 2.88
C TYR A 131 -8.80 31.08 2.50
N PHE A 132 -9.21 30.57 1.33
CA PHE A 132 -10.62 30.42 0.98
C PHE A 132 -11.14 29.10 1.52
N PRO A 133 -12.13 29.12 2.47
CA PRO A 133 -12.61 27.91 3.14
C PRO A 133 -13.07 26.82 2.16
N GLN A 134 -12.53 25.62 2.31
CA GLN A 134 -12.77 24.48 1.41
C GLN A 134 -14.24 24.05 1.30
N GLY A 135 -15.06 24.31 2.31
CA GLY A 135 -16.48 23.98 2.30
C GLY A 135 -17.29 24.84 1.35
N GLN A 136 -16.97 26.12 1.29
CA GLN A 136 -17.67 27.13 0.47
C GLN A 136 -17.02 27.28 -0.92
N ASN A 137 -15.70 27.14 -1.02
CA ASN A 137 -14.93 27.41 -2.24
C ASN A 137 -14.31 26.14 -2.82
N LYS A 138 -15.17 25.19 -3.27
CA LYS A 138 -14.71 23.89 -3.79
C LYS A 138 -13.83 24.01 -5.03
N SER A 139 -14.01 25.08 -5.84
CA SER A 139 -13.19 25.35 -7.03
C SER A 139 -11.70 25.50 -6.75
N VAL A 140 -11.33 26.02 -5.56
CA VAL A 140 -9.94 26.26 -5.14
C VAL A 140 -9.52 25.44 -3.92
N ALA A 141 -10.36 24.52 -3.45
CA ALA A 141 -10.04 23.72 -2.28
C ALA A 141 -8.85 22.74 -2.49
N LEU A 142 -8.55 22.39 -3.74
CA LEU A 142 -7.44 21.53 -4.15
C LEU A 142 -6.31 22.33 -4.83
N ASP A 143 -6.28 23.64 -4.60
CA ASP A 143 -5.27 24.55 -5.14
C ASP A 143 -4.13 24.75 -4.14
N GLU A 144 -2.88 24.57 -4.58
CA GLU A 144 -1.69 24.69 -3.75
C GLU A 144 -1.47 26.12 -3.22
N ASP A 145 -1.95 27.13 -3.95
CA ASP A 145 -1.87 28.55 -3.53
C ASP A 145 -2.89 28.89 -2.44
N ASN A 146 -3.96 28.10 -2.33
CA ASN A 146 -4.99 28.30 -1.33
C ASN A 146 -4.69 27.65 0.03
N ALA A 147 -3.72 26.73 0.11
CA ALA A 147 -3.53 25.91 1.31
C ALA A 147 -2.07 25.91 1.78
N HIS A 148 -1.85 26.23 3.06
CA HIS A 148 -0.51 26.35 3.67
C HIS A 148 -0.49 25.81 5.11
N ALA A 149 0.72 25.64 5.65
CA ALA A 149 0.94 25.26 7.04
C ALA A 149 0.27 26.24 8.00
N GLN A 150 -0.60 25.75 8.85
CA GLN A 150 -1.28 26.56 9.87
C GLN A 150 -1.40 25.80 11.18
N CYS A 151 -1.31 26.48 12.32
CA CYS A 151 -1.56 25.87 13.61
C CYS A 151 -3.06 25.53 13.77
N TRP A 152 -3.32 24.25 14.08
CA TRP A 152 -4.69 23.75 14.13
C TRP A 152 -5.55 24.44 15.19
N PHE A 153 -5.04 24.55 16.42
CA PHE A 153 -5.84 25.04 17.54
C PHE A 153 -6.00 26.57 17.51
N ASN A 154 -4.92 27.32 17.53
CA ASN A 154 -4.97 28.78 17.69
C ASN A 154 -5.54 29.50 16.46
N CYS A 155 -4.96 29.26 15.27
CA CYS A 155 -5.34 30.02 14.07
C CYS A 155 -6.51 29.35 13.33
N ASN A 156 -6.41 28.03 13.06
CA ASN A 156 -7.40 27.39 12.21
C ASN A 156 -8.75 27.22 12.92
N LYS A 157 -8.76 26.64 14.15
CA LYS A 157 -9.99 26.38 14.89
C LYS A 157 -10.52 27.62 15.62
N ASN A 158 -9.72 28.22 16.50
CA ASN A 158 -10.23 29.27 17.40
C ASN A 158 -10.42 30.63 16.72
N LYS A 159 -9.65 30.94 15.69
CA LYS A 159 -9.73 32.19 14.94
C LYS A 159 -10.26 32.01 13.53
N SER A 160 -10.99 30.90 13.25
CA SER A 160 -11.61 30.61 11.94
C SER A 160 -10.66 30.82 10.76
N GLY A 161 -9.41 30.37 10.88
CA GLY A 161 -8.38 30.53 9.86
C GLY A 161 -7.49 31.78 10.06
N ASN A 162 -7.84 32.72 10.96
CA ASN A 162 -7.11 33.95 11.24
C ASN A 162 -6.75 34.73 9.96
N LEU A 163 -7.76 35.00 9.15
CA LEU A 163 -7.63 35.48 7.76
C LEU A 163 -6.97 36.87 7.69
N ALA A 164 -7.18 37.74 8.66
CA ALA A 164 -6.57 39.07 8.71
C ALA A 164 -5.03 38.97 8.71
N GLU A 165 -4.50 38.03 9.49
CA GLU A 165 -3.06 37.77 9.55
C GLU A 165 -2.57 36.85 8.42
N TYR A 166 -3.45 36.00 7.89
CA TYR A 166 -3.13 35.09 6.80
C TYR A 166 -2.88 35.87 5.49
N TYR A 167 -3.75 36.83 5.16
CA TYR A 167 -3.73 37.55 3.87
C TYR A 167 -2.38 38.18 3.56
N PRO A 168 -1.81 39.09 4.39
CA PRO A 168 -0.55 39.76 4.06
C PRO A 168 0.62 38.77 3.92
N ARG A 169 0.61 37.68 4.69
CA ARG A 169 1.64 36.65 4.60
C ARG A 169 1.47 35.76 3.38
N LEU A 170 0.23 35.54 2.96
CA LEU A 170 -0.06 34.80 1.72
C LEU A 170 0.45 35.59 0.51
N ILE A 171 0.14 36.89 0.43
CA ILE A 171 0.67 37.78 -0.63
C ILE A 171 2.20 37.77 -0.64
N LYS A 172 2.83 37.85 0.53
CA LYS A 172 4.29 37.76 0.63
C LYS A 172 4.85 36.43 0.14
N LYS A 173 4.12 35.33 0.35
CA LYS A 173 4.54 33.96 0.01
C LYS A 173 4.35 33.64 -1.48
N ILE A 174 3.20 33.97 -2.06
CA ILE A 174 2.87 33.58 -3.45
C ILE A 174 2.94 34.76 -4.45
N GLY A 175 2.96 35.98 -3.96
CA GLY A 175 2.91 37.21 -4.76
C GLY A 175 1.49 37.61 -5.17
N GLN A 176 1.30 38.92 -5.44
CA GLN A 176 -0.01 39.49 -5.78
C GLN A 176 -0.62 38.83 -7.00
N LYS A 177 0.15 38.64 -8.07
CA LYS A 177 -0.34 38.03 -9.32
C LYS A 177 -0.98 36.66 -9.11
N ARG A 178 -0.31 35.76 -8.37
CA ARG A 178 -0.86 34.41 -8.09
C ARG A 178 -2.07 34.47 -7.17
N PHE A 179 -2.13 35.46 -6.28
CA PHE A 179 -3.31 35.67 -5.44
C PHE A 179 -4.51 36.11 -6.29
N ASP A 180 -4.33 37.05 -7.20
CA ASP A 180 -5.39 37.52 -8.11
C ASP A 180 -5.91 36.36 -9.01
N GLU A 181 -5.00 35.55 -9.52
CA GLU A 181 -5.36 34.33 -10.26
C GLU A 181 -6.13 33.32 -9.38
N LEU A 182 -5.74 33.16 -8.12
CA LEU A 182 -6.46 32.30 -7.16
C LEU A 182 -7.88 32.82 -6.91
N GLU A 183 -8.04 34.14 -6.77
CA GLU A 183 -9.33 34.78 -6.56
C GLU A 183 -10.24 34.65 -7.81
N GLN A 184 -9.68 34.77 -9.01
CA GLN A 184 -10.40 34.47 -10.25
C GLN A 184 -10.88 33.01 -10.30
N ARG A 185 -10.00 32.05 -9.96
CA ARG A 185 -10.37 30.63 -9.88
C ARG A 185 -11.43 30.35 -8.83
N LYS A 186 -11.40 31.04 -7.68
CA LYS A 186 -12.44 30.94 -6.64
C LYS A 186 -13.81 31.32 -7.17
N ASN A 187 -13.88 32.41 -7.95
CA ASN A 187 -15.13 32.95 -8.51
C ASN A 187 -15.63 32.13 -9.72
N SER A 188 -14.84 31.17 -10.21
CA SER A 188 -15.26 30.30 -11.31
C SER A 188 -16.34 29.31 -10.84
N LEU A 189 -17.33 29.04 -11.71
CA LEU A 189 -18.35 28.01 -11.47
C LEU A 189 -17.82 26.58 -11.71
N LYS A 190 -16.51 26.40 -11.74
CA LYS A 190 -15.89 25.11 -12.00
C LYS A 190 -16.27 24.09 -10.92
N LYS A 191 -16.89 23.00 -11.35
CA LYS A 191 -17.09 21.79 -10.56
C LYS A 191 -16.18 20.68 -11.10
N TYR A 192 -15.39 20.08 -10.24
CA TYR A 192 -14.59 18.91 -10.62
C TYR A 192 -15.49 17.74 -11.02
N SER A 193 -15.20 17.10 -12.14
CA SER A 193 -15.79 15.80 -12.49
C SER A 193 -15.14 14.66 -11.67
N ILE A 194 -15.80 13.51 -11.60
CA ILE A 194 -15.22 12.33 -10.90
C ILE A 194 -13.86 11.90 -11.49
N PRO A 195 -13.68 11.84 -12.82
CA PRO A 195 -12.36 11.55 -13.42
C PRO A 195 -11.28 12.54 -12.98
N GLU A 196 -11.57 13.86 -13.01
CA GLU A 196 -10.62 14.89 -12.54
C GLU A 196 -10.24 14.69 -11.07
N LEU A 197 -11.19 14.37 -10.20
CA LEU A 197 -10.91 14.10 -8.77
C LEU A 197 -10.01 12.86 -8.57
N ILE A 198 -10.20 11.83 -9.39
CA ILE A 198 -9.34 10.63 -9.39
C ILE A 198 -7.92 11.00 -9.83
N GLU A 199 -7.78 11.77 -10.91
CA GLU A 199 -6.49 12.24 -11.42
C GLU A 199 -5.76 13.12 -10.40
N ILE A 200 -6.42 14.11 -9.84
CA ILE A 200 -5.89 14.99 -8.79
C ILE A 200 -5.40 14.17 -7.60
N LYS A 201 -6.17 13.17 -7.17
CA LYS A 201 -5.77 12.27 -6.08
C LYS A 201 -4.49 11.52 -6.41
N VAL A 202 -4.31 11.03 -7.64
CA VAL A 202 -3.10 10.34 -8.09
C VAL A 202 -1.91 11.29 -8.09
N ILE A 203 -2.06 12.49 -8.69
CA ILE A 203 -1.02 13.52 -8.77
C ILE A 203 -0.49 13.88 -7.36
N PHE A 204 -1.38 14.19 -6.42
CA PHE A 204 -0.96 14.56 -5.07
C PHE A 204 -0.41 13.40 -4.26
N LYS A 205 -0.86 12.17 -4.52
CA LYS A 205 -0.28 10.97 -3.93
C LYS A 205 1.17 10.77 -4.37
N ASP A 206 1.46 10.99 -5.64
CA ASP A 206 2.83 10.88 -6.19
C ASP A 206 3.72 12.02 -5.71
N LYS A 207 3.20 13.27 -5.65
CA LYS A 207 3.90 14.40 -5.04
C LYS A 207 4.25 14.12 -3.57
N LEU A 208 3.30 13.61 -2.79
CA LEU A 208 3.50 13.23 -1.40
C LEU A 208 4.55 12.12 -1.24
N LYS A 209 4.53 11.12 -2.10
CA LYS A 209 5.53 10.05 -2.10
C LYS A 209 6.94 10.59 -2.35
N LYS A 210 7.09 11.46 -3.35
CA LYS A 210 8.38 12.10 -3.68
C LYS A 210 8.95 12.94 -2.52
N LEU A 211 8.08 13.62 -1.75
CA LEU A 211 8.53 14.39 -0.57
C LEU A 211 9.02 13.51 0.59
N LYS A 212 8.43 12.31 0.75
CA LYS A 212 8.80 11.39 1.83
C LYS A 212 10.05 10.55 1.54
N THR A 213 10.49 10.52 0.29
CA THR A 213 11.70 9.80 -0.14
C THR A 213 12.94 10.68 -0.22
N LYS A 214 12.80 11.98 0.01
CA LYS A 214 13.87 12.96 0.21
C LYS A 214 14.15 13.12 1.70
#